data_a85d934d705dc15a277635070d848fda
#
_entry.id   a85d934d705dc15a277635070d848fda
#
_cell.length_a   1.000
_cell.length_b   1.000
_cell.length_c   1.000
_cell.angle_alpha   90.00
_cell.angle_beta   90.00
_cell.angle_gamma   90.00
#
_symmetry.space_group_name_H-M   'P 1'
#
loop_
_entity.id
_entity.type
_entity.pdbx_description
1 polymer ?
#
loop_
_entity_poly.entity_id
_entity_poly.type
_entity_poly.pdbx_seq_one_letter_code
_entity_poly.pdbx_strand_id
1 'polypeptide(L)'
;KGDDGKVQSLYNGFPLRGGEKVEIKIAGNSADNDGIEFTDLYVGSITDVDIDAEREMFVLNLISREAITNETVRVGKKFPSSQKISDSVEDIVKNYLSSDKLYDMDETQNPYGFIGNMRKPFTVLTMLASKSVPGNVSGKDATAGYFFFETQKGFRFKSVDSLIRTNPFPKKYIYKPGIVDRDDTTKDYNIIAFTTTRNQNLLE
;
A
#
# COMPACT_ATOMS: atom_id res chain seq x y z
N LYS A 1 -11.50 -1.54 -30.90
CA LYS A 1 -11.77 -1.02 -32.26
C LYS A 1 -12.10 0.45 -32.10
N GLY A 2 -11.37 1.34 -32.79
CA GLY A 2 -11.74 2.75 -32.87
C GLY A 2 -13.06 2.95 -33.60
N ASP A 3 -13.65 4.13 -33.48
CA ASP A 3 -14.94 4.50 -34.13
C ASP A 3 -14.91 4.33 -35.66
N ASP A 4 -13.72 4.31 -36.26
CA ASP A 4 -13.50 4.08 -37.69
C ASP A 4 -13.39 2.59 -38.07
N GLY A 5 -13.57 1.68 -37.13
CA GLY A 5 -13.50 0.23 -37.35
C GLY A 5 -12.08 -0.31 -37.54
N LYS A 6 -11.04 0.52 -37.48
CA LYS A 6 -9.65 0.10 -37.56
C LYS A 6 -9.18 -0.43 -36.21
N VAL A 7 -8.31 -1.45 -36.24
CA VAL A 7 -7.60 -1.91 -35.06
C VAL A 7 -6.52 -0.87 -34.77
N GLN A 8 -6.76 -0.08 -33.72
CA GLN A 8 -5.75 0.83 -33.19
C GLN A 8 -5.13 0.20 -31.95
N SER A 9 -3.85 0.44 -31.75
CA SER A 9 -3.19 0.08 -30.51
C SER A 9 -3.75 0.87 -29.34
N LEU A 10 -3.70 0.30 -28.15
CA LEU A 10 -4.15 1.00 -26.95
C LEU A 10 -3.35 2.28 -26.73
N TYR A 11 -2.04 2.23 -26.98
CA TYR A 11 -1.13 3.36 -26.80
C TYR A 11 -1.39 4.50 -27.79
N ASN A 12 -1.69 4.18 -29.05
CA ASN A 12 -1.94 5.19 -30.10
C ASN A 12 -3.41 5.61 -30.17
N GLY A 13 -4.33 4.69 -29.89
CA GLY A 13 -5.76 4.93 -29.96
C GLY A 13 -6.34 5.57 -28.71
N PHE A 14 -5.68 5.41 -27.57
CA PHE A 14 -6.04 6.02 -26.30
C PHE A 14 -4.77 6.62 -25.67
N PRO A 15 -4.45 7.88 -26.01
CA PRO A 15 -3.19 8.48 -25.56
C PRO A 15 -3.20 8.65 -24.04
N LEU A 16 -2.59 7.69 -23.36
CA LEU A 16 -2.36 7.75 -21.92
C LEU A 16 -1.31 8.84 -21.64
N ARG A 17 -1.69 9.84 -20.87
CA ARG A 17 -0.83 10.98 -20.55
C ARG A 17 -0.39 11.00 -19.09
N GLY A 18 -0.99 10.18 -18.26
CA GLY A 18 -0.88 10.20 -16.81
C GLY A 18 -2.05 10.92 -16.15
N GLY A 19 -2.46 10.44 -15.00
CA GLY A 19 -3.60 10.97 -14.24
C GLY A 19 -4.95 10.33 -14.60
N GLU A 20 -5.00 9.40 -15.56
CA GLU A 20 -6.21 8.65 -15.87
C GLU A 20 -6.57 7.71 -14.71
N LYS A 21 -7.87 7.64 -14.40
CA LYS A 21 -8.38 6.71 -13.40
C LYS A 21 -8.38 5.29 -13.96
N VAL A 22 -7.89 4.36 -13.16
CA VAL A 22 -7.80 2.94 -13.50
C VAL A 22 -8.53 2.12 -12.45
N GLU A 23 -9.38 1.23 -12.90
CA GLU A 23 -10.04 0.23 -12.07
C GLU A 23 -9.51 -1.16 -12.45
N ILE A 24 -9.07 -1.92 -11.44
CA ILE A 24 -8.54 -3.27 -11.63
C ILE A 24 -9.38 -4.24 -10.84
N LYS A 25 -9.86 -5.26 -11.53
CA LYS A 25 -10.56 -6.38 -10.91
C LYS A 25 -9.86 -7.68 -11.27
N ILE A 26 -9.38 -8.38 -10.26
CA ILE A 26 -8.74 -9.68 -10.37
C ILE A 26 -9.67 -10.71 -9.75
N ALA A 27 -10.28 -11.54 -10.57
CA ALA A 27 -11.15 -12.62 -10.12
C ALA A 27 -10.38 -13.94 -10.04
N GLY A 28 -10.63 -14.72 -8.99
CA GLY A 28 -10.09 -16.07 -8.89
C GLY A 28 -10.88 -17.08 -9.74
N ASN A 29 -10.28 -18.22 -10.00
CA ASN A 29 -10.92 -19.32 -10.76
C ASN A 29 -11.96 -20.10 -9.98
N SER A 30 -12.08 -19.89 -8.67
CA SER A 30 -13.06 -20.57 -7.82
C SER A 30 -14.12 -19.61 -7.31
N ALA A 31 -15.35 -20.11 -7.13
CA ALA A 31 -16.47 -19.33 -6.62
C ALA A 31 -16.27 -18.83 -5.18
N ASP A 32 -15.37 -19.43 -4.43
CA ASP A 32 -15.08 -19.09 -3.03
C ASP A 32 -14.02 -17.97 -2.90
N ASN A 33 -13.54 -17.41 -4.01
CA ASN A 33 -12.53 -16.39 -4.00
C ASN A 33 -13.15 -15.04 -4.40
N ASP A 34 -13.32 -14.16 -3.43
CA ASP A 34 -13.92 -12.82 -3.61
C ASP A 34 -13.15 -11.92 -4.59
N GLY A 35 -11.97 -12.38 -5.03
CA GLY A 35 -11.11 -11.59 -5.92
C GLY A 35 -10.49 -10.38 -5.23
N ILE A 36 -9.81 -9.58 -6.02
CA ILE A 36 -9.21 -8.31 -5.58
C ILE A 36 -9.71 -7.23 -6.53
N GLU A 37 -10.23 -6.15 -5.97
CA GLU A 37 -10.71 -5.00 -6.73
C GLU A 37 -10.08 -3.71 -6.21
N PHE A 38 -9.52 -2.93 -7.13
CA PHE A 38 -9.00 -1.59 -6.87
C PHE A 38 -9.77 -0.60 -7.73
N THR A 39 -10.47 0.32 -7.11
CA THR A 39 -11.39 1.25 -7.79
C THR A 39 -10.89 2.68 -7.88
N ASP A 40 -9.80 3.02 -7.19
CA ASP A 40 -9.35 4.41 -7.03
C ASP A 40 -7.85 4.56 -7.22
N LEU A 41 -7.38 4.00 -8.33
CA LEU A 41 -5.99 4.14 -8.77
C LEU A 41 -5.90 5.10 -9.96
N TYR A 42 -4.74 5.74 -10.09
CA TYR A 42 -4.45 6.69 -11.16
C TYR A 42 -3.12 6.35 -11.81
N VAL A 43 -3.01 6.59 -13.11
CA VAL A 43 -1.75 6.43 -13.82
C VAL A 43 -0.78 7.51 -13.35
N GLY A 44 0.25 7.11 -12.63
CA GLY A 44 1.32 8.01 -12.18
C GLY A 44 2.41 8.17 -13.24
N SER A 45 2.81 7.07 -13.87
CA SER A 45 3.78 7.08 -14.98
C SER A 45 3.62 5.85 -15.85
N ILE A 46 4.10 5.97 -17.08
CA ILE A 46 4.16 4.88 -18.06
C ILE A 46 5.64 4.62 -18.33
N THR A 47 6.06 3.37 -18.19
CA THR A 47 7.44 2.96 -18.39
C THR A 47 7.50 1.72 -19.30
N ASP A 48 8.70 1.35 -19.73
CA ASP A 48 8.98 0.12 -20.46
C ASP A 48 8.06 -0.07 -21.68
N VAL A 49 7.91 0.99 -22.48
CA VAL A 49 7.13 0.94 -23.70
C VAL A 49 7.93 0.19 -24.76
N ASP A 50 7.46 -0.99 -25.13
CA ASP A 50 8.00 -1.82 -26.20
C ASP A 50 6.91 -2.05 -27.26
N ILE A 51 7.18 -1.62 -28.47
CA ILE A 51 6.23 -1.70 -29.57
C ILE A 51 6.86 -2.51 -30.68
N ASP A 52 6.33 -3.69 -30.95
CA ASP A 52 6.64 -4.57 -32.06
C ASP A 52 5.49 -4.55 -33.08
N ALA A 53 5.70 -5.14 -34.26
CA ALA A 53 4.71 -5.22 -35.34
C ALA A 53 3.40 -5.93 -34.89
N GLU A 54 3.47 -6.83 -33.93
CA GLU A 54 2.34 -7.66 -33.47
C GLU A 54 1.91 -7.38 -32.03
N ARG A 55 2.74 -6.70 -31.24
CA ARG A 55 2.51 -6.52 -29.78
C ARG A 55 2.91 -5.15 -29.32
N GLU A 56 2.14 -4.65 -28.37
CA GLU A 56 2.51 -3.52 -27.53
C GLU A 56 2.57 -3.95 -26.10
N MET A 57 3.69 -3.67 -25.44
CA MET A 57 3.84 -3.83 -24.00
C MET A 57 4.21 -2.50 -23.38
N PHE A 58 3.62 -2.19 -22.26
CA PHE A 58 3.97 -1.04 -21.46
C PHE A 58 3.62 -1.32 -20.00
N VAL A 59 4.32 -0.69 -19.10
CA VAL A 59 4.09 -0.80 -17.66
C VAL A 59 3.42 0.48 -17.18
N LEU A 60 2.23 0.34 -16.59
CA LEU A 60 1.53 1.42 -15.91
C LEU A 60 1.90 1.39 -14.43
N ASN A 61 2.57 2.43 -13.95
CA ASN A 61 2.79 2.64 -12.53
C ASN A 61 1.57 3.38 -11.96
N LEU A 62 0.81 2.67 -11.14
CA LEU A 62 -0.43 3.19 -10.57
C LEU A 62 -0.18 3.72 -9.17
N ILE A 63 -0.83 4.83 -8.85
CA ILE A 63 -0.75 5.50 -7.57
C ILE A 63 -2.15 5.79 -7.03
N SER A 64 -2.29 5.90 -5.71
CA SER A 64 -3.53 6.32 -5.08
C SER A 64 -3.75 7.83 -5.24
N ARG A 65 -5.00 8.26 -5.09
CA ARG A 65 -5.37 9.68 -5.08
C ARG A 65 -4.60 10.45 -4.00
N GLU A 66 -4.40 9.84 -2.86
CA GLU A 66 -3.70 10.42 -1.73
C GLU A 66 -2.21 10.64 -2.02
N ALA A 67 -1.60 9.81 -2.86
CA ALA A 67 -0.25 10.03 -3.33
C ALA A 67 -0.13 11.30 -4.19
N ILE A 68 -1.15 11.58 -5.02
CA ILE A 68 -1.23 12.84 -5.80
C ILE A 68 -1.40 14.03 -4.85
N THR A 69 -2.32 13.92 -3.88
CA THR A 69 -2.55 14.99 -2.89
C THR A 69 -1.29 15.28 -2.07
N ASN A 70 -0.54 14.24 -1.70
CA ASN A 70 0.74 14.38 -0.99
C ASN A 70 1.76 15.25 -1.72
N GLU A 71 1.75 15.23 -3.08
CA GLU A 71 2.68 16.06 -3.87
C GLU A 71 2.30 17.55 -3.83
N THR A 72 1.04 17.89 -3.67
CA THR A 72 0.53 19.27 -3.75
C THR A 72 0.33 19.93 -2.39
N VAL A 73 0.04 19.15 -1.34
CA VAL A 73 -0.28 19.66 -0.01
C VAL A 73 0.98 19.70 0.91
N ARG A 74 0.97 20.62 1.85
CA ARG A 74 2.05 20.80 2.83
C ARG A 74 1.50 20.95 4.24
N VAL A 75 2.12 20.27 5.20
CA VAL A 75 1.78 20.34 6.61
C VAL A 75 2.49 21.54 7.24
N GLY A 76 1.77 22.63 7.48
CA GLY A 76 2.29 23.87 8.09
C GLY A 76 1.91 24.06 9.56
N LYS A 77 1.06 23.17 10.12
CA LYS A 77 0.49 23.27 11.46
C LYS A 77 1.52 22.94 12.55
N LYS A 78 1.37 23.58 13.71
CA LYS A 78 2.02 23.18 14.96
C LYS A 78 1.12 22.18 15.70
N PHE A 79 1.67 21.05 16.09
CA PHE A 79 1.04 20.03 16.88
C PHE A 79 1.52 20.16 18.34
N PRO A 80 0.61 20.19 19.33
CA PRO A 80 0.97 20.39 20.73
C PRO A 80 1.70 19.18 21.30
N SER A 81 2.57 19.43 22.30
CA SER A 81 3.36 18.38 22.95
C SER A 81 2.54 17.43 23.83
N SER A 82 1.28 17.78 24.13
CA SER A 82 0.34 16.94 24.88
C SER A 82 -0.45 15.96 23.98
N GLN A 83 -0.40 16.13 22.67
CA GLN A 83 -1.17 15.31 21.72
C GLN A 83 -0.44 14.02 21.44
N LYS A 84 -1.15 12.88 21.47
CA LYS A 84 -0.61 11.59 21.05
C LYS A 84 -0.24 11.60 19.56
N ILE A 85 0.76 10.80 19.21
CA ILE A 85 1.17 10.69 17.80
C ILE A 85 0.03 10.12 16.93
N SER A 86 -0.70 9.11 17.45
CA SER A 86 -1.88 8.56 16.76
C SER A 86 -2.89 9.63 16.34
N ASP A 87 -3.21 10.56 17.26
CA ASP A 87 -4.15 11.64 16.98
C ASP A 87 -3.61 12.62 15.91
N SER A 88 -2.30 12.83 15.91
CA SER A 88 -1.63 13.64 14.88
C SER A 88 -1.63 12.96 13.52
N VAL A 89 -1.48 11.63 13.48
CA VAL A 89 -1.57 10.82 12.25
C VAL A 89 -2.98 10.92 11.66
N GLU A 90 -4.00 10.75 12.50
CA GLU A 90 -5.40 10.87 12.09
C GLU A 90 -5.71 12.27 11.53
N ASP A 91 -5.27 13.32 12.21
CA ASP A 91 -5.44 14.71 11.76
C ASP A 91 -4.77 14.95 10.39
N ILE A 92 -3.57 14.39 10.17
CA ILE A 92 -2.86 14.55 8.91
C ILE A 92 -3.57 13.80 7.78
N VAL A 93 -4.00 12.58 7.99
CA VAL A 93 -4.71 11.79 6.97
C VAL A 93 -6.04 12.46 6.60
N LYS A 94 -6.83 12.90 7.57
CA LYS A 94 -8.13 13.53 7.32
C LYS A 94 -8.02 14.91 6.70
N ASN A 95 -7.20 15.78 7.27
CA ASN A 95 -7.21 17.20 6.92
C ASN A 95 -6.20 17.60 5.85
N TYR A 96 -5.12 16.83 5.66
CA TYR A 96 -4.09 17.15 4.66
C TYR A 96 -4.12 16.20 3.45
N LEU A 97 -4.41 14.91 3.66
CA LEU A 97 -4.62 13.99 2.54
C LEU A 97 -6.07 13.96 2.07
N SER A 98 -6.99 14.58 2.84
CA SER A 98 -8.43 14.59 2.57
C SER A 98 -8.98 13.18 2.33
N SER A 99 -8.55 12.25 3.18
CA SER A 99 -8.85 10.82 3.05
C SER A 99 -9.50 10.27 4.31
N ASP A 100 -10.61 9.55 4.11
CA ASP A 100 -11.29 8.78 5.16
C ASP A 100 -10.81 7.31 5.19
N LYS A 101 -9.79 6.98 4.41
CA LYS A 101 -9.28 5.61 4.24
C LYS A 101 -8.38 5.12 5.38
N LEU A 102 -8.32 5.78 6.53
CA LEU A 102 -7.57 5.27 7.69
C LEU A 102 -8.34 4.09 8.29
N TYR A 103 -7.94 2.89 7.88
CA TYR A 103 -8.69 1.65 8.15
C TYR A 103 -8.34 1.02 9.50
N ASP A 104 -7.05 1.02 9.85
CA ASP A 104 -6.56 0.29 11.03
C ASP A 104 -5.36 1.02 11.64
N MET A 105 -5.54 1.53 12.86
CA MET A 105 -4.55 2.32 13.56
C MET A 105 -4.36 1.82 14.99
N ASP A 106 -3.11 1.60 15.37
CA ASP A 106 -2.74 1.36 16.76
C ASP A 106 -2.54 2.69 17.48
N GLU A 107 -3.11 2.80 18.68
CA GLU A 107 -2.85 3.95 19.53
C GLU A 107 -1.39 3.99 19.99
N THR A 108 -0.84 5.21 20.06
CA THR A 108 0.49 5.45 20.60
C THR A 108 0.42 5.83 22.08
N GLN A 109 1.42 5.38 22.85
CA GLN A 109 1.54 5.76 24.26
C GLN A 109 2.07 7.18 24.40
N ASN A 110 3.03 7.56 23.58
CA ASN A 110 3.77 8.80 23.76
C ASN A 110 3.11 9.98 23.05
N PRO A 111 2.98 11.12 23.75
CA PRO A 111 2.69 12.38 23.08
C PRO A 111 3.95 12.93 22.41
N TYR A 112 3.78 13.71 21.35
CA TYR A 112 4.88 14.31 20.63
C TYR A 112 4.50 15.64 20.00
N GLY A 113 5.15 16.72 20.43
CA GLY A 113 4.98 18.04 19.85
C GLY A 113 5.95 18.30 18.71
N PHE A 114 5.43 18.81 17.61
CA PHE A 114 6.25 19.16 16.43
C PHE A 114 5.59 20.26 15.60
N ILE A 115 6.37 20.78 14.65
CA ILE A 115 5.89 21.68 13.61
C ILE A 115 6.08 20.98 12.28
N GLY A 116 5.07 21.01 11.42
CA GLY A 116 5.08 20.33 10.13
C GLY A 116 6.12 20.85 9.13
N ASN A 117 6.59 22.09 9.34
CA ASN A 117 7.64 22.75 8.53
C ASN A 117 7.42 22.67 7.01
N MET A 118 6.18 22.80 6.59
CA MET A 118 5.79 22.72 5.16
C MET A 118 6.26 21.43 4.47
N ARG A 119 6.40 20.35 5.21
CA ARG A 119 6.73 19.03 4.67
C ARG A 119 5.51 18.36 4.04
N LYS A 120 5.77 17.43 3.13
CA LYS A 120 4.73 16.60 2.54
C LYS A 120 4.09 15.71 3.62
N PRO A 121 2.78 15.45 3.57
CA PRO A 121 2.08 14.61 4.56
C PRO A 121 2.74 13.25 4.79
N PHE A 122 3.06 12.49 3.74
CA PHE A 122 3.71 11.17 3.90
C PHE A 122 5.08 11.26 4.58
N THR A 123 5.85 12.30 4.33
CA THR A 123 7.12 12.53 5.01
C THR A 123 6.92 12.75 6.51
N VAL A 124 5.87 13.49 6.90
CA VAL A 124 5.53 13.71 8.31
C VAL A 124 5.03 12.42 8.95
N LEU A 125 4.17 11.67 8.27
CA LEU A 125 3.64 10.39 8.76
C LEU A 125 4.76 9.36 8.98
N THR A 126 5.71 9.26 8.06
CA THR A 126 6.88 8.37 8.21
C THR A 126 7.78 8.80 9.37
N MET A 127 8.00 10.11 9.53
CA MET A 127 8.73 10.65 10.69
C MET A 127 8.00 10.33 12.00
N LEU A 128 6.68 10.46 12.06
CA LEU A 128 5.89 10.13 13.24
C LEU A 128 5.94 8.63 13.54
N ALA A 129 5.88 7.78 12.53
CA ALA A 129 6.00 6.34 12.68
C ALA A 129 7.32 5.93 13.36
N SER A 130 8.45 6.56 13.00
CA SER A 130 9.75 6.28 13.61
C SER A 130 9.88 6.73 15.08
N LYS A 131 8.96 7.59 15.56
CA LYS A 131 8.98 8.14 16.91
C LYS A 131 7.88 7.54 17.81
N SER A 132 7.04 6.72 17.26
CA SER A 132 5.88 6.15 17.93
C SER A 132 6.25 4.99 18.84
N VAL A 133 5.64 4.96 20.02
CA VAL A 133 5.75 3.87 20.99
C VAL A 133 4.38 3.23 21.18
N PRO A 134 4.27 1.88 21.09
CA PRO A 134 3.00 1.18 21.24
C PRO A 134 2.31 1.44 22.58
N GLY A 135 1.02 1.78 22.54
CA GLY A 135 0.19 1.96 23.73
C GLY A 135 -0.27 0.66 24.37
N ASN A 136 -0.36 -0.40 23.56
CA ASN A 136 -0.94 -1.68 23.96
C ASN A 136 0.07 -2.68 24.54
N VAL A 137 1.32 -2.30 24.67
CA VAL A 137 2.38 -3.17 25.19
C VAL A 137 2.91 -2.58 26.48
N SER A 138 2.56 -3.22 27.60
CA SER A 138 3.08 -2.84 28.92
C SER A 138 4.41 -3.58 29.16
N GLY A 139 5.46 -2.84 29.51
CA GLY A 139 6.68 -3.41 30.03
C GLY A 139 7.90 -3.30 29.13
N LYS A 140 8.95 -4.04 29.49
CA LYS A 140 10.28 -4.00 28.86
C LYS A 140 10.32 -4.55 27.42
N ASP A 141 9.21 -5.13 26.97
CA ASP A 141 9.10 -5.82 25.68
C ASP A 141 8.45 -4.97 24.59
N ALA A 142 8.16 -3.70 24.87
CA ALA A 142 7.62 -2.78 23.87
C ALA A 142 8.74 -2.30 22.94
N THR A 143 8.69 -2.68 21.68
CA THR A 143 9.62 -2.21 20.66
C THR A 143 9.11 -0.88 20.10
N ALA A 144 9.93 0.14 20.08
CA ALA A 144 9.61 1.37 19.36
C ALA A 144 9.63 1.07 17.86
N GLY A 145 8.58 1.45 17.16
CA GLY A 145 8.52 1.34 15.70
C GLY A 145 7.11 1.09 15.19
N TYR A 146 6.74 1.93 14.25
CA TYR A 146 5.46 1.85 13.53
C TYR A 146 5.73 1.85 12.04
N PHE A 147 4.81 1.27 11.31
CA PHE A 147 4.72 1.40 9.87
C PHE A 147 3.46 2.18 9.49
N PHE A 148 3.62 3.09 8.53
CA PHE A 148 2.52 3.71 7.82
C PHE A 148 2.52 3.16 6.40
N PHE A 149 1.44 2.52 5.99
CA PHE A 149 1.34 1.89 4.67
C PHE A 149 -0.11 1.83 4.21
N GLU A 150 -0.29 1.71 2.90
CA GLU A 150 -1.60 1.55 2.26
C GLU A 150 -1.81 0.09 1.85
N THR A 151 -3.04 -0.37 2.01
CA THR A 151 -3.52 -1.66 1.53
C THR A 151 -4.79 -1.45 0.72
N GLN A 152 -5.31 -2.50 0.08
CA GLN A 152 -6.61 -2.44 -0.60
C GLN A 152 -7.73 -1.87 0.29
N LYS A 153 -7.68 -2.13 1.59
CA LYS A 153 -8.69 -1.66 2.55
C LYS A 153 -8.49 -0.22 3.02
N GLY A 154 -7.34 0.36 2.74
CA GLY A 154 -6.97 1.71 3.14
C GLY A 154 -5.65 1.80 3.89
N PHE A 155 -5.41 2.95 4.50
CA PHE A 155 -4.19 3.22 5.24
C PHE A 155 -4.17 2.50 6.58
N ARG A 156 -2.98 2.06 6.95
CA ARG A 156 -2.71 1.45 8.24
C ARG A 156 -1.56 2.16 8.93
N PHE A 157 -1.72 2.33 10.24
CA PHE A 157 -0.66 2.81 11.11
C PHE A 157 -0.51 1.83 12.26
N LYS A 158 0.44 0.89 12.11
CA LYS A 158 0.58 -0.29 12.97
C LYS A 158 1.94 -0.38 13.60
N SER A 159 1.96 -0.78 14.87
CA SER A 159 3.20 -1.14 15.53
C SER A 159 3.74 -2.48 15.03
N VAL A 160 5.05 -2.63 15.02
CA VAL A 160 5.72 -3.90 14.69
C VAL A 160 5.23 -5.01 15.60
N ASP A 161 5.08 -4.71 16.90
CA ASP A 161 4.58 -5.67 17.90
C ASP A 161 3.16 -6.15 17.59
N SER A 162 2.26 -5.24 17.18
CA SER A 162 0.91 -5.59 16.77
C SER A 162 0.89 -6.48 15.53
N LEU A 163 1.72 -6.17 14.55
CA LEU A 163 1.83 -6.98 13.33
C LEU A 163 2.33 -8.40 13.61
N ILE A 164 3.32 -8.55 14.51
CA ILE A 164 3.86 -9.86 14.90
C ILE A 164 2.83 -10.66 15.71
N ARG A 165 2.06 -9.99 16.57
CA ARG A 165 1.04 -10.63 17.43
C ARG A 165 -0.28 -10.91 16.71
N THR A 166 -0.45 -10.40 15.49
CA THR A 166 -1.64 -10.70 14.68
C THR A 166 -1.77 -12.22 14.52
N ASN A 167 -2.99 -12.73 14.69
CA ASN A 167 -3.26 -14.14 14.50
C ASN A 167 -2.76 -14.59 13.13
N PRO A 168 -2.08 -15.75 13.07
CA PRO A 168 -1.59 -16.26 11.81
C PRO A 168 -2.75 -16.43 10.82
N PHE A 169 -2.44 -16.23 9.56
CA PHE A 169 -3.41 -16.45 8.49
C PHE A 169 -3.99 -17.86 8.61
N PRO A 170 -5.32 -18.03 8.55
CA PRO A 170 -5.96 -19.31 8.85
C PRO A 170 -5.66 -20.44 7.85
N LYS A 171 -5.03 -20.10 6.73
CA LYS A 171 -4.64 -21.07 5.70
C LYS A 171 -3.14 -21.33 5.76
N LYS A 172 -2.74 -22.57 5.52
CA LYS A 172 -1.34 -22.96 5.41
C LYS A 172 -0.84 -22.73 4.00
N TYR A 173 0.41 -22.28 3.90
CA TYR A 173 1.12 -22.23 2.63
C TYR A 173 2.05 -23.44 2.55
N ILE A 174 1.84 -24.30 1.56
CA ILE A 174 2.61 -25.53 1.38
C ILE A 174 3.46 -25.38 0.13
N TYR A 175 4.77 -25.51 0.26
CA TYR A 175 5.68 -25.51 -0.88
C TYR A 175 5.65 -26.87 -1.58
N LYS A 176 5.10 -26.92 -2.79
CA LYS A 176 5.03 -28.10 -3.64
C LYS A 176 5.61 -27.74 -5.02
N PRO A 177 6.92 -27.82 -5.23
CA PRO A 177 7.51 -27.53 -6.53
C PRO A 177 7.09 -28.57 -7.57
N GLY A 178 6.61 -28.11 -8.72
CA GLY A 178 6.33 -28.96 -9.88
C GLY A 178 5.02 -29.75 -9.89
N ILE A 179 4.17 -29.62 -8.87
CA ILE A 179 2.85 -30.29 -8.81
C ILE A 179 1.77 -29.21 -8.83
N VAL A 180 1.07 -29.10 -9.95
CA VAL A 180 -0.21 -28.36 -10.01
C VAL A 180 -1.32 -29.38 -9.79
N ASP A 181 -1.68 -29.60 -8.53
CA ASP A 181 -2.81 -30.45 -8.18
C ASP A 181 -4.10 -29.65 -8.40
N ARG A 182 -4.81 -29.94 -9.48
CA ARG A 182 -6.05 -29.24 -9.85
C ARG A 182 -7.25 -29.68 -9.01
N ASP A 183 -7.13 -30.80 -8.31
CA ASP A 183 -8.21 -31.41 -7.52
C ASP A 183 -8.02 -31.26 -6.01
N ASP A 184 -7.05 -30.44 -5.59
CA ASP A 184 -6.80 -30.19 -4.16
C ASP A 184 -7.92 -29.33 -3.57
N THR A 185 -8.92 -29.99 -2.98
CA THR A 185 -10.02 -29.37 -2.24
C THR A 185 -9.60 -28.88 -0.86
N THR A 186 -8.32 -29.00 -0.51
CA THR A 186 -7.81 -28.50 0.76
C THR A 186 -7.81 -26.98 0.78
N LYS A 187 -8.10 -26.41 1.95
CA LYS A 187 -8.07 -24.95 2.18
C LYS A 187 -6.65 -24.38 2.22
N ASP A 188 -5.66 -25.16 1.88
CA ASP A 188 -4.24 -24.78 1.91
C ASP A 188 -3.80 -24.19 0.56
N TYR A 189 -2.90 -23.23 0.59
CA TYR A 189 -2.35 -22.64 -0.63
C TYR A 189 -1.04 -23.32 -1.01
N ASN A 190 -0.95 -23.74 -2.27
CA ASN A 190 0.28 -24.30 -2.82
C ASN A 190 1.19 -23.18 -3.33
N ILE A 191 2.42 -23.17 -2.85
CA ILE A 191 3.48 -22.28 -3.35
C ILE A 191 4.28 -23.06 -4.39
N ILE A 192 4.27 -22.59 -5.63
CA ILE A 192 4.99 -23.22 -6.76
C ILE A 192 6.45 -22.76 -6.76
N ALA A 193 6.69 -21.50 -6.49
CA ALA A 193 8.03 -20.93 -6.43
C ALA A 193 8.08 -19.78 -5.44
N PHE A 194 9.24 -19.56 -4.82
CA PHE A 194 9.51 -18.37 -4.02
C PHE A 194 10.95 -17.92 -4.25
N THR A 195 11.16 -16.63 -4.12
CA THR A 195 12.50 -16.04 -4.19
C THR A 195 12.75 -15.23 -2.93
N THR A 196 13.90 -15.45 -2.32
CA THR A 196 14.35 -14.68 -1.15
C THR A 196 15.57 -13.87 -1.54
N THR A 197 15.47 -12.56 -1.42
CA THR A 197 16.63 -11.68 -1.61
C THR A 197 17.25 -11.40 -0.25
N ARG A 198 18.50 -11.78 -0.06
CA ARG A 198 19.29 -11.48 1.13
C ARG A 198 20.15 -10.26 0.88
N ASN A 199 19.86 -9.17 1.56
CA ASN A 199 20.72 -7.99 1.51
C ASN A 199 21.83 -8.15 2.58
N GLN A 200 23.05 -8.45 2.13
CA GLN A 200 24.19 -8.64 3.04
C GLN A 200 24.77 -7.32 3.57
N ASN A 201 24.44 -6.20 2.96
CA ASN A 201 24.99 -4.89 3.32
C ASN A 201 24.38 -4.28 4.60
N LEU A 202 23.46 -4.97 5.26
CA LEU A 202 22.87 -4.53 6.54
C LEU A 202 23.60 -5.08 7.77
N LEU A 203 24.73 -5.78 7.60
CA LEU A 203 25.47 -6.45 8.67
C LEU A 203 26.94 -5.96 8.80
N GLU A 204 27.31 -4.86 8.11
CA GLU A 204 28.59 -4.16 8.32
C GLU A 204 28.43 -2.88 9.11
#